data_d319ce554ca830eddce6facfdb5f58d4
#
_entry.id   d319ce554ca830eddce6facfdb5f58d4
#
_cell.length_a   1.000
_cell.length_b   1.000
_cell.length_c   1.000
_cell.angle_alpha   90.00
_cell.angle_beta   90.00
_cell.angle_gamma   90.00
#
_symmetry.space_group_name_H-M   'P 1'
#
loop_
_entity.id
_entity.type
_entity.pdbx_description
1 polymer ?
#
loop_
_entity_poly.entity_id
_entity_poly.type
_entity_poly.pdbx_seq_one_letter_code
_entity_poly.pdbx_strand_id
1 'polypeptide(L)'
;MTYQPTTRATPDPDQPTSDLAPDDHNVPMRIEMVATDKLIVDPDTVRTFSRRELKQATKIIRRAGVRIPLGVDGEDRVLIGEITLHVAKELGIEALPVVRIDDLDRLECQALSVAYAKLGELGEFDNAKLKELMIRFEVELPSFELEDLGFEVAEIDLIMADEPEEEPPVPDVEEVAVSRVGDLWLLGNNRLLCGDARLPETYAELMGNAKARMVFTDPPFGCAIDGFVSSKGKHREFVGGTSGMSDAEVAVLFDDFNKGMAPFLAPGAVVEEVIDYRSLHALLDAGSRYFGKLINLAVWAKDRPGQGAFLRSQIELILIWKVKGAKLRNNVELGRHGRSRSNLWSYPSGLTSSKGSDEGDILAEHPTPKPVRLVADALLDVTKRGDVVLDPFLGSGTTLIAAEKVGRICYGLELDPLYVDLIIRRFQAWSGVNAVHAITGELFDDRAAAMASIPAGTSNGGEHDDD
;
A
#
# COMPACT_ATOMS: atom_id res chain seq x y z
N MET A 1 28.02 42.70 47.86
CA MET A 1 26.56 42.91 47.66
C MET A 1 25.97 41.56 47.25
N THR A 2 25.32 40.92 48.20
CA THR A 2 24.73 39.59 48.05
C THR A 2 23.31 39.72 47.51
N TYR A 3 23.07 39.14 46.35
CA TYR A 3 21.74 39.09 45.72
C TYR A 3 20.91 38.03 46.44
N GLN A 4 19.78 38.41 47.03
CA GLN A 4 18.76 37.49 47.54
C GLN A 4 17.66 37.34 46.49
N PRO A 5 17.31 36.13 46.05
CA PRO A 5 16.17 35.93 45.15
C PRO A 5 14.86 36.02 45.96
N THR A 6 13.97 36.93 45.56
CA THR A 6 12.60 36.96 46.02
C THR A 6 11.85 35.77 45.46
N THR A 7 11.43 34.87 46.32
CA THR A 7 10.53 33.76 45.99
C THR A 7 9.16 34.31 45.59
N ARG A 8 8.83 34.27 44.29
CA ARG A 8 7.44 34.41 43.84
C ARG A 8 6.71 33.13 44.24
N ALA A 9 5.60 33.26 44.92
CA ALA A 9 4.69 32.20 45.24
C ALA A 9 4.15 31.60 43.93
N THR A 10 4.21 30.27 43.78
CA THR A 10 3.52 29.54 42.71
C THR A 10 2.03 29.73 42.85
N PRO A 11 1.30 30.11 41.79
CA PRO A 11 -0.17 30.14 41.83
C PRO A 11 -0.72 28.74 42.06
N ASP A 12 -1.76 28.66 42.88
CA ASP A 12 -2.57 27.47 43.16
C ASP A 12 -3.26 27.03 41.86
N PRO A 13 -3.06 25.81 41.35
CA PRO A 13 -3.66 25.36 40.11
C PRO A 13 -5.20 25.21 40.15
N ASP A 14 -5.82 25.26 41.34
CA ASP A 14 -7.27 25.11 41.55
C ASP A 14 -8.03 26.39 41.80
N GLN A 15 -7.40 27.56 41.74
CA GLN A 15 -8.15 28.83 41.79
C GLN A 15 -8.68 29.19 40.39
N PRO A 16 -10.00 29.36 40.23
CA PRO A 16 -10.53 29.94 39.00
C PRO A 16 -9.97 31.36 38.85
N THR A 17 -9.33 31.64 37.72
CA THR A 17 -8.90 32.96 37.30
C THR A 17 -10.14 33.81 37.00
N SER A 18 -10.75 34.41 38.04
CA SER A 18 -12.00 35.15 37.96
C SER A 18 -11.79 36.67 37.78
N ASP A 19 -10.67 37.11 37.24
CA ASP A 19 -10.37 38.51 37.08
C ASP A 19 -10.31 39.02 35.64
N LEU A 20 -10.89 38.27 34.68
CA LEU A 20 -11.19 38.79 33.35
C LEU A 20 -12.67 39.16 33.29
N ALA A 21 -12.94 40.47 33.21
CA ALA A 21 -14.29 40.98 33.05
C ALA A 21 -14.98 40.35 31.83
N PRO A 22 -16.26 39.90 31.95
CA PRO A 22 -16.92 39.11 30.90
C PRO A 22 -17.27 39.86 29.60
N ASP A 23 -17.10 41.17 29.55
CA ASP A 23 -17.75 42.02 28.52
C ASP A 23 -16.84 42.58 27.42
N ASP A 24 -15.51 42.37 27.45
CA ASP A 24 -14.58 43.00 26.49
C ASP A 24 -14.12 42.07 25.36
N HIS A 25 -14.64 40.85 25.26
CA HIS A 25 -14.14 39.89 24.28
C HIS A 25 -14.89 39.86 22.94
N ASN A 26 -15.92 40.71 22.77
CA ASN A 26 -16.73 40.76 21.56
C ASN A 26 -16.34 41.95 20.67
N VAL A 27 -15.12 41.91 20.11
CA VAL A 27 -14.68 42.90 19.13
C VAL A 27 -15.43 42.66 17.82
N PRO A 28 -16.22 43.63 17.31
CA PRO A 28 -16.94 43.43 16.04
C PRO A 28 -15.94 43.39 14.89
N MET A 29 -15.73 42.19 14.34
CA MET A 29 -14.85 42.00 13.20
C MET A 29 -15.59 42.14 11.88
N ARG A 30 -14.95 42.77 10.89
CA ARG A 30 -15.43 42.85 9.51
C ARG A 30 -14.45 42.19 8.57
N ILE A 31 -15.00 41.38 7.66
CA ILE A 31 -14.20 40.79 6.57
C ILE A 31 -14.19 41.78 5.42
N GLU A 32 -13.02 42.13 4.95
CA GLU A 32 -12.82 42.98 3.77
C GLU A 32 -11.91 42.26 2.76
N MET A 33 -12.02 42.63 1.49
CA MET A 33 -11.12 42.13 0.44
C MET A 33 -9.97 43.13 0.24
N VAL A 34 -8.76 42.67 0.46
CA VAL A 34 -7.55 43.50 0.28
C VAL A 34 -6.73 42.94 -0.85
N ALA A 35 -6.21 43.81 -1.72
CA ALA A 35 -5.34 43.42 -2.82
C ALA A 35 -4.07 42.74 -2.28
N THR A 36 -3.74 41.56 -2.87
CA THR A 36 -2.67 40.68 -2.37
C THR A 36 -1.29 41.35 -2.38
N ASP A 37 -1.06 42.32 -3.29
CA ASP A 37 0.16 43.10 -3.39
C ASP A 37 0.36 44.11 -2.26
N LYS A 38 -0.74 44.56 -1.61
CA LYS A 38 -0.71 45.42 -0.46
C LYS A 38 -0.35 44.71 0.83
N LEU A 39 -0.63 43.41 0.89
CA LEU A 39 -0.39 42.59 2.06
C LEU A 39 1.10 42.30 2.25
N ILE A 40 1.59 42.56 3.47
CA ILE A 40 3.01 42.47 3.83
C ILE A 40 3.21 41.25 4.73
N VAL A 41 4.22 40.43 4.43
CA VAL A 41 4.71 39.43 5.40
C VAL A 41 5.40 40.19 6.53
N ASP A 42 5.03 39.90 7.77
CA ASP A 42 5.66 40.51 8.91
C ASP A 42 7.19 40.23 8.91
N PRO A 43 8.06 41.26 8.85
CA PRO A 43 9.50 41.07 8.84
C PRO A 43 10.04 40.41 10.12
N ASP A 44 9.30 40.54 11.22
CA ASP A 44 9.66 39.98 12.51
C ASP A 44 9.02 38.62 12.78
N THR A 45 8.38 38.00 11.74
CA THR A 45 7.80 36.67 11.89
C THR A 45 8.83 35.63 12.28
N VAL A 46 8.51 34.84 13.30
CA VAL A 46 9.35 33.71 13.75
C VAL A 46 9.04 32.40 13.01
N ARG A 47 8.01 32.42 12.17
CA ARG A 47 7.56 31.20 11.46
C ARG A 47 8.22 31.07 10.09
N THR A 48 8.76 29.90 9.82
CA THR A 48 9.30 29.51 8.52
C THR A 48 8.50 28.35 7.94
N PHE A 49 8.34 28.32 6.62
CA PHE A 49 7.59 27.29 5.95
C PHE A 49 8.51 26.39 5.12
N SER A 50 8.41 25.09 5.33
CA SER A 50 9.08 24.11 4.49
C SER A 50 8.46 24.08 3.09
N ARG A 51 9.22 23.59 2.09
CA ARG A 51 8.70 23.35 0.73
C ARG A 51 7.49 22.41 0.74
N ARG A 52 7.42 21.51 1.70
CA ARG A 52 6.30 20.57 1.87
C ARG A 52 5.04 21.33 2.30
N GLU A 53 5.11 22.14 3.35
CA GLU A 53 3.97 22.93 3.82
C GLU A 53 3.42 23.86 2.72
N LEU A 54 4.29 24.56 2.01
CA LEU A 54 3.87 25.39 0.86
C LEU A 54 3.18 24.57 -0.23
N LYS A 55 3.69 23.39 -0.56
CA LYS A 55 3.05 22.51 -1.55
C LYS A 55 1.68 22.04 -1.09
N GLN A 56 1.51 21.67 0.18
CA GLN A 56 0.22 21.26 0.73
C GLN A 56 -0.78 22.43 0.74
N ALA A 57 -0.37 23.59 1.25
CA ALA A 57 -1.21 24.79 1.21
C ALA A 57 -1.64 25.16 -0.23
N THR A 58 -0.72 25.01 -1.20
CA THR A 58 -1.02 25.23 -2.62
C THR A 58 -2.10 24.30 -3.13
N LYS A 59 -2.05 23.02 -2.78
CA LYS A 59 -3.09 22.04 -3.17
C LYS A 59 -4.46 22.42 -2.60
N ILE A 60 -4.51 22.73 -1.29
CA ILE A 60 -5.74 23.11 -0.60
C ILE A 60 -6.34 24.36 -1.23
N ILE A 61 -5.53 25.40 -1.44
CA ILE A 61 -6.00 26.69 -1.97
C ILE A 61 -6.44 26.56 -3.44
N ARG A 62 -5.75 25.78 -4.27
CA ARG A 62 -6.20 25.51 -5.66
C ARG A 62 -7.54 24.79 -5.71
N ARG A 63 -7.79 23.87 -4.78
CA ARG A 63 -9.03 23.08 -4.75
C ARG A 63 -10.19 23.84 -4.13
N ALA A 64 -9.99 24.43 -2.96
CA ALA A 64 -11.05 25.01 -2.16
C ALA A 64 -11.16 26.55 -2.29
N GLY A 65 -10.15 27.21 -2.83
CA GLY A 65 -9.97 28.65 -2.72
C GLY A 65 -9.56 29.07 -1.30
N VAL A 66 -9.37 30.37 -1.11
CA VAL A 66 -9.12 30.94 0.23
C VAL A 66 -10.47 31.11 0.92
N ARG A 67 -10.74 30.30 1.94
CA ARG A 67 -12.01 30.26 2.68
C ARG A 67 -11.92 30.88 4.08
N ILE A 68 -10.71 31.03 4.62
CA ILE A 68 -10.48 31.58 5.95
C ILE A 68 -9.81 32.93 5.76
N PRO A 69 -10.35 34.02 6.36
CA PRO A 69 -9.73 35.33 6.31
C PRO A 69 -8.36 35.34 7.01
N LEU A 70 -7.45 36.18 6.51
CA LEU A 70 -6.17 36.44 7.17
C LEU A 70 -6.37 37.44 8.26
N GLY A 71 -5.66 37.31 9.39
CA GLY A 71 -5.54 38.36 10.41
C GLY A 71 -4.44 39.35 10.02
N VAL A 72 -4.77 40.64 9.91
CA VAL A 72 -3.82 41.70 9.55
C VAL A 72 -3.87 42.84 10.56
N ASP A 73 -2.75 43.52 10.76
CA ASP A 73 -2.71 44.76 11.57
C ASP A 73 -3.11 46.00 10.74
N GLY A 74 -3.07 47.18 11.39
CA GLY A 74 -3.40 48.47 10.77
C GLY A 74 -2.46 48.87 9.62
N GLU A 75 -1.31 48.22 9.45
CA GLU A 75 -0.33 48.49 8.39
C GLU A 75 -0.30 47.39 7.31
N ASP A 76 -1.36 46.57 7.19
CA ASP A 76 -1.50 45.48 6.25
C ASP A 76 -0.46 44.35 6.44
N ARG A 77 0.19 44.24 7.62
CA ARG A 77 1.06 43.11 7.95
C ARG A 77 0.21 41.91 8.35
N VAL A 78 0.49 40.74 7.74
CA VAL A 78 -0.22 39.51 8.04
C VAL A 78 0.34 38.90 9.32
N LEU A 79 -0.53 38.76 10.32
CA LEU A 79 -0.26 38.19 11.65
C LEU A 79 -0.67 36.72 11.69
N ILE A 80 -1.78 36.38 11.01
CA ILE A 80 -2.37 35.02 10.95
C ILE A 80 -2.65 34.69 9.49
N GLY A 81 -2.19 33.54 9.04
CA GLY A 81 -2.40 33.08 7.66
C GLY A 81 -1.25 33.41 6.70
N GLU A 82 -0.04 33.62 7.16
CA GLU A 82 1.15 33.95 6.37
C GLU A 82 1.38 32.95 5.23
N ILE A 83 1.19 31.63 5.48
CA ILE A 83 1.31 30.60 4.45
C ILE A 83 0.32 30.81 3.29
N THR A 84 -0.90 31.26 3.62
CA THR A 84 -1.92 31.60 2.63
C THR A 84 -1.49 32.77 1.76
N LEU A 85 -0.88 33.82 2.34
CA LEU A 85 -0.35 34.94 1.59
C LEU A 85 0.78 34.52 0.64
N HIS A 86 1.72 33.67 1.09
CA HIS A 86 2.78 33.16 0.24
C HIS A 86 2.23 32.41 -0.97
N VAL A 87 1.31 31.48 -0.74
CA VAL A 87 0.69 30.69 -1.80
C VAL A 87 -0.17 31.55 -2.73
N ALA A 88 -0.90 32.51 -2.19
CA ALA A 88 -1.73 33.43 -2.98
C ALA A 88 -0.88 34.26 -3.96
N LYS A 89 0.28 34.75 -3.51
CA LYS A 89 1.26 35.45 -4.37
C LYS A 89 1.79 34.57 -5.49
N GLU A 90 2.13 33.31 -5.17
CA GLU A 90 2.58 32.33 -6.16
C GLU A 90 1.49 31.97 -7.20
N LEU A 91 0.23 31.89 -6.75
CA LEU A 91 -0.93 31.58 -7.59
C LEU A 91 -1.51 32.75 -8.35
N GLY A 92 -1.04 33.97 -8.11
CA GLY A 92 -1.54 35.20 -8.75
C GLY A 92 -2.95 35.57 -8.30
N ILE A 93 -3.35 35.24 -7.05
CA ILE A 93 -4.66 35.62 -6.50
C ILE A 93 -4.65 37.12 -6.24
N GLU A 94 -5.53 37.87 -6.87
CA GLU A 94 -5.53 39.32 -6.89
C GLU A 94 -5.91 39.96 -5.54
N ALA A 95 -6.83 39.35 -4.77
CA ALA A 95 -7.29 39.87 -3.50
C ALA A 95 -7.60 38.73 -2.52
N LEU A 96 -7.40 39.02 -1.23
CA LEU A 96 -7.61 38.06 -0.14
C LEU A 96 -8.59 38.62 0.89
N PRO A 97 -9.43 37.77 1.49
CA PRO A 97 -10.26 38.15 2.61
C PRO A 97 -9.38 38.38 3.86
N VAL A 98 -9.55 39.49 4.54
CA VAL A 98 -8.81 39.82 5.76
C VAL A 98 -9.75 40.27 6.86
N VAL A 99 -9.31 40.10 8.10
CA VAL A 99 -9.88 40.70 9.30
C VAL A 99 -8.82 41.60 9.92
N ARG A 100 -9.17 42.87 10.22
CA ARG A 100 -8.26 43.80 10.86
C ARG A 100 -8.23 43.59 12.36
N ILE A 101 -7.02 43.70 12.92
CA ILE A 101 -6.73 43.62 14.33
C ILE A 101 -6.05 44.96 14.68
N ASP A 102 -6.90 46.01 14.89
CA ASP A 102 -6.46 47.38 15.04
C ASP A 102 -6.45 47.84 16.54
N ASP A 103 -6.94 46.97 17.41
CA ASP A 103 -7.11 47.23 18.86
C ASP A 103 -5.90 46.77 19.70
N LEU A 104 -4.94 46.09 19.09
CA LEU A 104 -3.72 45.59 19.73
C LEU A 104 -2.50 46.43 19.32
N ASP A 105 -1.57 46.59 20.23
CA ASP A 105 -0.27 47.19 19.90
C ASP A 105 0.62 46.17 19.11
N ARG A 106 1.76 46.66 18.62
CA ARG A 106 2.69 45.85 17.80
C ARG A 106 3.19 44.61 18.51
N LEU A 107 3.51 44.69 19.79
CA LEU A 107 4.03 43.57 20.57
C LEU A 107 2.94 42.56 20.89
N GLU A 108 1.73 43.03 21.18
CA GLU A 108 0.54 42.21 21.39
C GLU A 108 0.17 41.43 20.09
N CYS A 109 0.23 42.09 18.93
CA CYS A 109 0.06 41.46 17.62
C CYS A 109 1.08 40.31 17.38
N GLN A 110 2.35 40.55 17.72
CA GLN A 110 3.37 39.50 17.62
C GLN A 110 3.12 38.33 18.57
N ALA A 111 2.74 38.61 19.81
CA ALA A 111 2.37 37.59 20.79
C ALA A 111 1.18 36.74 20.33
N LEU A 112 0.16 37.41 19.76
CA LEU A 112 -1.02 36.75 19.18
C LEU A 112 -0.63 35.84 18.03
N SER A 113 0.22 36.30 17.11
CA SER A 113 0.71 35.52 15.97
C SER A 113 1.40 34.22 16.44
N VAL A 114 2.31 34.31 17.42
CA VAL A 114 3.00 33.15 18.01
C VAL A 114 2.03 32.22 18.71
N ALA A 115 1.08 32.75 19.49
CA ALA A 115 0.09 31.96 20.21
C ALA A 115 -0.81 31.16 19.22
N TYR A 116 -1.33 31.80 18.18
CA TYR A 116 -2.13 31.10 17.15
C TYR A 116 -1.34 30.03 16.42
N ALA A 117 -0.08 30.30 16.07
CA ALA A 117 0.77 29.29 15.47
C ALA A 117 0.94 28.08 16.40
N LYS A 118 1.14 28.31 17.69
CA LYS A 118 1.35 27.25 18.68
C LYS A 118 0.07 26.46 18.98
N LEU A 119 -1.09 27.09 19.00
CA LEU A 119 -2.38 26.41 19.23
C LEU A 119 -2.66 25.35 18.18
N GLY A 120 -2.30 25.60 16.91
CA GLY A 120 -2.44 24.58 15.84
C GLY A 120 -1.56 23.35 16.02
N GLU A 121 -0.47 23.46 16.79
CA GLU A 121 0.44 22.34 17.09
C GLU A 121 0.01 21.51 18.31
N LEU A 122 -0.87 22.05 19.17
CA LEU A 122 -1.29 21.39 20.42
C LEU A 122 -2.49 20.45 20.26
N GLY A 123 -3.17 20.53 19.11
CA GLY A 123 -4.33 19.69 18.82
C GLY A 123 -3.90 18.28 18.39
N GLU A 124 -4.67 17.28 18.82
CA GLU A 124 -4.56 15.91 18.33
C GLU A 124 -5.83 15.51 17.58
N PHE A 125 -5.70 14.61 16.62
CA PHE A 125 -6.85 14.05 15.91
C PHE A 125 -7.44 12.85 16.67
N ASP A 126 -8.76 12.77 16.73
CA ASP A 126 -9.46 11.52 17.04
C ASP A 126 -9.30 10.57 15.85
N ASN A 127 -8.35 9.65 15.95
CA ASN A 127 -7.98 8.77 14.85
C ASN A 127 -9.15 7.87 14.39
N ALA A 128 -10.06 7.48 15.28
CA ALA A 128 -11.21 6.67 14.91
C ALA A 128 -12.17 7.46 14.00
N LYS A 129 -12.52 8.69 14.39
CA LYS A 129 -13.36 9.58 13.55
C LYS A 129 -12.66 10.00 12.27
N LEU A 130 -11.35 10.24 12.34
CA LEU A 130 -10.56 10.60 11.15
C LEU A 130 -10.54 9.45 10.15
N LYS A 131 -10.40 8.20 10.60
CA LYS A 131 -10.50 7.00 9.75
C LYS A 131 -11.86 6.91 9.07
N GLU A 132 -12.97 7.06 9.82
CA GLU A 132 -14.31 7.06 9.24
C GLU A 132 -14.48 8.12 8.14
N LEU A 133 -13.98 9.34 8.39
CA LEU A 133 -14.02 10.42 7.41
C LEU A 133 -13.18 10.12 6.18
N MET A 134 -11.97 9.55 6.34
CA MET A 134 -11.10 9.18 5.24
C MET A 134 -11.74 8.11 4.35
N ILE A 135 -12.38 7.09 4.95
CA ILE A 135 -13.15 6.06 4.21
C ILE A 135 -14.26 6.71 3.39
N ARG A 136 -15.03 7.61 4.00
CA ARG A 136 -16.09 8.34 3.29
C ARG A 136 -15.54 9.20 2.15
N PHE A 137 -14.41 9.86 2.33
CA PHE A 137 -13.79 10.65 1.27
C PHE A 137 -13.36 9.79 0.08
N GLU A 138 -12.81 8.60 0.31
CA GLU A 138 -12.48 7.66 -0.77
C GLU A 138 -13.71 7.22 -1.58
N VAL A 139 -14.85 7.01 -0.91
CA VAL A 139 -16.09 6.54 -1.55
C VAL A 139 -16.88 7.69 -2.20
N GLU A 140 -17.10 8.78 -1.47
CA GLU A 140 -18.01 9.87 -1.88
C GLU A 140 -17.31 10.93 -2.73
N LEU A 141 -15.97 11.04 -2.69
CA LEU A 141 -15.18 12.02 -3.41
C LEU A 141 -14.06 11.37 -4.25
N PRO A 142 -14.38 10.64 -5.32
CA PRO A 142 -13.41 9.84 -6.07
C PRO A 142 -12.27 10.64 -6.72
N SER A 143 -12.42 11.96 -6.88
CA SER A 143 -11.36 12.87 -7.36
C SER A 143 -10.49 13.45 -6.23
N PHE A 144 -10.74 13.05 -4.98
CA PHE A 144 -10.02 13.52 -3.80
C PHE A 144 -8.96 12.50 -3.40
N GLU A 145 -7.71 12.93 -3.33
CA GLU A 145 -6.63 12.11 -2.77
C GLU A 145 -6.49 12.41 -1.28
N LEU A 146 -6.39 11.38 -0.43
CA LEU A 146 -6.26 11.56 1.02
C LEU A 146 -5.02 12.37 1.41
N GLU A 147 -3.98 12.33 0.58
CA GLU A 147 -2.79 13.18 0.73
C GLU A 147 -3.08 14.68 0.57
N ASP A 148 -4.23 15.07 0.01
CA ASP A 148 -4.66 16.46 -0.06
C ASP A 148 -5.07 17.01 1.30
N LEU A 149 -5.32 16.15 2.29
CA LEU A 149 -5.53 16.52 3.69
C LEU A 149 -4.24 17.01 4.39
N GLY A 150 -3.07 16.75 3.78
CA GLY A 150 -1.78 17.13 4.35
C GLY A 150 -1.03 16.00 5.06
N PHE A 151 -1.65 14.83 5.21
CA PHE A 151 -0.98 13.65 5.74
C PHE A 151 -0.03 13.02 4.73
N GLU A 152 1.05 12.42 5.22
CA GLU A 152 1.89 11.56 4.39
C GLU A 152 1.24 10.20 4.19
N VAL A 153 1.61 9.52 3.11
CA VAL A 153 1.07 8.18 2.80
C VAL A 153 1.22 7.23 3.99
N ALA A 154 2.37 7.22 4.65
CA ALA A 154 2.60 6.36 5.80
C ALA A 154 1.73 6.71 7.01
N GLU A 155 1.41 7.99 7.22
CA GLU A 155 0.48 8.45 8.27
C GLU A 155 -0.95 8.00 7.96
N ILE A 156 -1.38 8.15 6.68
CA ILE A 156 -2.68 7.67 6.21
C ILE A 156 -2.79 6.16 6.41
N ASP A 157 -1.78 5.40 5.98
CA ASP A 157 -1.77 3.93 6.14
C ASP A 157 -1.86 3.51 7.61
N LEU A 158 -1.22 4.25 8.55
CA LEU A 158 -1.33 3.98 9.99
C LEU A 158 -2.73 4.29 10.53
N ILE A 159 -3.34 5.40 10.10
CA ILE A 159 -4.71 5.79 10.52
C ILE A 159 -5.73 4.78 9.96
N MET A 160 -5.53 4.36 8.72
CA MET A 160 -6.44 3.43 8.03
C MET A 160 -6.23 1.96 8.41
N ALA A 161 -5.15 1.64 9.11
CA ALA A 161 -4.87 0.27 9.54
C ALA A 161 -6.00 -0.28 10.40
N ASP A 162 -6.39 -1.52 10.12
CA ASP A 162 -7.27 -2.31 10.99
C ASP A 162 -6.46 -3.04 12.05
N GLU A 163 -7.13 -3.49 13.10
CA GLU A 163 -6.51 -4.42 14.04
C GLU A 163 -6.05 -5.69 13.30
N PRO A 164 -4.99 -6.35 13.78
CA PRO A 164 -4.49 -7.57 13.14
C PRO A 164 -5.59 -8.64 13.13
N GLU A 165 -6.22 -8.82 11.98
CA GLU A 165 -7.09 -9.96 11.73
C GLU A 165 -6.28 -11.22 11.46
N GLU A 166 -6.83 -12.37 11.80
CA GLU A 166 -6.26 -13.67 11.40
C GLU A 166 -6.17 -13.73 9.87
N GLU A 167 -5.09 -14.32 9.38
CA GLU A 167 -4.93 -14.52 7.93
C GLU A 167 -6.01 -15.51 7.44
N PRO A 168 -6.69 -15.21 6.30
CA PRO A 168 -7.70 -16.13 5.80
C PRO A 168 -7.04 -17.46 5.41
N PRO A 169 -7.67 -18.59 5.81
CA PRO A 169 -7.15 -19.91 5.50
C PRO A 169 -7.06 -20.10 3.98
N VAL A 170 -6.14 -20.93 3.54
CA VAL A 170 -6.07 -21.37 2.14
C VAL A 170 -7.02 -22.55 1.99
N PRO A 171 -8.02 -22.49 1.10
CA PRO A 171 -8.92 -23.62 0.84
C PRO A 171 -8.20 -24.78 0.15
N ASP A 172 -8.82 -25.94 0.18
CA ASP A 172 -8.34 -27.11 -0.54
C ASP A 172 -8.44 -26.90 -2.06
N VAL A 173 -7.53 -27.50 -2.81
CA VAL A 173 -7.57 -27.50 -4.28
C VAL A 173 -8.61 -28.54 -4.72
N GLU A 174 -9.58 -28.14 -5.53
CA GLU A 174 -10.58 -29.06 -6.08
C GLU A 174 -10.03 -29.91 -7.24
N GLU A 175 -10.72 -31.01 -7.56
CA GLU A 175 -10.28 -31.92 -8.62
C GLU A 175 -10.58 -31.38 -10.03
N VAL A 176 -11.63 -30.56 -10.19
CA VAL A 176 -12.11 -30.04 -11.47
C VAL A 176 -12.10 -28.52 -11.46
N ALA A 177 -11.40 -27.94 -12.43
CA ALA A 177 -11.31 -26.49 -12.56
C ALA A 177 -12.58 -25.89 -13.20
N VAL A 178 -13.04 -24.78 -12.65
CA VAL A 178 -14.09 -23.91 -13.21
C VAL A 178 -13.49 -22.93 -14.22
N SER A 179 -12.33 -22.38 -13.88
CA SER A 179 -11.56 -21.46 -14.73
C SER A 179 -10.82 -22.19 -15.84
N ARG A 180 -10.48 -21.47 -16.89
CA ARG A 180 -9.73 -21.96 -18.06
C ARG A 180 -8.60 -20.99 -18.38
N VAL A 181 -7.56 -21.46 -19.03
CA VAL A 181 -6.50 -20.59 -19.56
C VAL A 181 -7.12 -19.53 -20.47
N GLY A 182 -6.80 -18.28 -20.25
CA GLY A 182 -7.38 -17.10 -20.91
C GLY A 182 -8.55 -16.46 -20.15
N ASP A 183 -9.08 -17.07 -19.10
CA ASP A 183 -10.13 -16.43 -18.28
C ASP A 183 -9.56 -15.29 -17.45
N LEU A 184 -10.11 -14.09 -17.64
CA LEU A 184 -9.84 -12.91 -16.82
C LEU A 184 -10.99 -12.69 -15.84
N TRP A 185 -10.67 -12.75 -14.55
CA TRP A 185 -11.60 -12.54 -13.46
C TRP A 185 -11.39 -11.17 -12.80
N LEU A 186 -12.50 -10.47 -12.52
CA LEU A 186 -12.54 -9.22 -11.77
C LEU A 186 -12.99 -9.52 -10.34
N LEU A 187 -12.15 -9.15 -9.36
CA LEU A 187 -12.39 -9.31 -7.92
C LEU A 187 -12.42 -7.91 -7.29
N GLY A 188 -13.56 -7.22 -7.38
CA GLY A 188 -13.64 -5.79 -7.10
C GLY A 188 -12.79 -5.00 -8.11
N ASN A 189 -11.79 -4.26 -7.62
CA ASN A 189 -10.84 -3.53 -8.47
C ASN A 189 -9.64 -4.39 -8.90
N ASN A 190 -9.48 -5.58 -8.33
CA ASN A 190 -8.38 -6.47 -8.64
C ASN A 190 -8.66 -7.29 -9.91
N ARG A 191 -7.59 -7.82 -10.51
CA ARG A 191 -7.66 -8.67 -11.71
C ARG A 191 -6.85 -9.94 -11.51
N LEU A 192 -7.41 -11.05 -11.93
CA LEU A 192 -6.76 -12.36 -11.94
C LEU A 192 -6.93 -12.98 -13.32
N LEU A 193 -5.83 -13.19 -14.03
CA LEU A 193 -5.83 -13.84 -15.33
C LEU A 193 -5.22 -15.23 -15.23
N CYS A 194 -5.94 -16.23 -15.70
CA CYS A 194 -5.40 -17.57 -15.88
C CYS A 194 -4.48 -17.59 -17.10
N GLY A 195 -3.16 -17.50 -16.89
CA GLY A 195 -2.23 -17.33 -18.01
C GLY A 195 -0.77 -17.54 -17.66
N ASP A 196 0.03 -17.72 -18.72
CA ASP A 196 1.46 -17.99 -18.62
C ASP A 196 2.25 -16.68 -18.49
N ALA A 197 2.98 -16.51 -17.39
CA ALA A 197 3.82 -15.35 -17.12
C ALA A 197 5.03 -15.21 -18.08
N ARG A 198 5.36 -16.23 -18.86
CA ARG A 198 6.43 -16.16 -19.90
C ARG A 198 5.99 -15.42 -21.16
N LEU A 199 4.68 -15.27 -21.37
CA LEU A 199 4.11 -14.73 -22.59
C LEU A 199 3.80 -13.24 -22.46
N PRO A 200 4.38 -12.33 -23.27
CA PRO A 200 4.14 -10.91 -23.21
C PRO A 200 2.67 -10.49 -23.42
N GLU A 201 1.94 -11.24 -24.25
CA GLU A 201 0.52 -11.03 -24.53
C GLU A 201 -0.36 -11.18 -23.28
N THR A 202 0.01 -12.08 -22.37
CA THR A 202 -0.69 -12.29 -21.09
C THR A 202 -0.65 -11.03 -20.22
N TYR A 203 0.51 -10.37 -20.17
CA TYR A 203 0.61 -9.07 -19.48
C TYR A 203 -0.19 -7.98 -20.16
N ALA A 204 -0.24 -7.96 -21.49
CA ALA A 204 -1.03 -6.97 -22.22
C ALA A 204 -2.52 -7.09 -21.91
N GLU A 205 -3.03 -8.31 -21.84
CA GLU A 205 -4.42 -8.60 -21.47
C GLU A 205 -4.72 -8.22 -20.00
N LEU A 206 -3.88 -8.67 -19.05
CA LEU A 206 -4.04 -8.38 -17.64
C LEU A 206 -3.99 -6.88 -17.34
N MET A 207 -2.96 -6.21 -17.84
CA MET A 207 -2.63 -4.83 -17.48
C MET A 207 -3.42 -3.78 -18.28
N GLY A 208 -3.75 -4.09 -19.55
CA GLY A 208 -4.32 -3.07 -20.44
C GLY A 208 -3.44 -1.82 -20.49
N ASN A 209 -4.00 -0.67 -20.12
CA ASN A 209 -3.28 0.60 -20.04
C ASN A 209 -2.65 0.90 -18.66
N ALA A 210 -2.86 0.03 -17.68
CA ALA A 210 -2.34 0.24 -16.33
C ALA A 210 -0.82 0.05 -16.26
N LYS A 211 -0.20 0.70 -15.27
CA LYS A 211 1.22 0.54 -14.95
C LYS A 211 1.37 0.18 -13.48
N ALA A 212 2.06 -0.91 -13.20
CA ALA A 212 2.35 -1.33 -11.84
C ALA A 212 3.36 -0.37 -11.17
N ARG A 213 3.06 0.04 -9.96
CA ARG A 213 3.98 0.80 -9.09
C ARG A 213 4.89 -0.11 -8.29
N MET A 214 4.49 -1.36 -8.12
CA MET A 214 5.27 -2.38 -7.45
C MET A 214 5.00 -3.74 -8.09
N VAL A 215 6.01 -4.58 -8.06
CA VAL A 215 5.91 -6.03 -8.24
C VAL A 215 6.33 -6.67 -6.94
N PHE A 216 5.52 -7.60 -6.45
CA PHE A 216 5.95 -8.55 -5.41
C PHE A 216 5.66 -9.94 -5.94
N THR A 217 6.68 -10.79 -6.08
CA THR A 217 6.51 -12.08 -6.75
C THR A 217 7.45 -13.14 -6.23
N ASP A 218 6.98 -14.39 -6.29
CA ASP A 218 7.70 -15.59 -5.88
C ASP A 218 7.75 -16.60 -7.05
N PRO A 219 8.65 -16.38 -8.02
CA PRO A 219 8.73 -17.26 -9.18
C PRO A 219 9.18 -18.68 -8.79
N PRO A 220 8.78 -19.73 -9.52
CA PRO A 220 9.26 -21.07 -9.28
C PRO A 220 10.78 -21.16 -9.55
N PHE A 221 11.56 -21.72 -8.62
CA PHE A 221 13.03 -21.69 -8.67
C PHE A 221 13.72 -23.07 -8.72
N GLY A 222 13.17 -24.01 -9.44
CA GLY A 222 13.86 -25.25 -9.78
C GLY A 222 13.96 -26.30 -8.67
N CYS A 223 13.28 -26.11 -7.54
CA CYS A 223 13.21 -27.14 -6.50
C CYS A 223 12.06 -28.09 -6.78
N ALA A 224 12.35 -29.39 -6.88
CA ALA A 224 11.33 -30.42 -6.89
C ALA A 224 10.52 -30.36 -5.59
N ILE A 225 9.18 -30.38 -5.69
CA ILE A 225 8.31 -30.40 -4.51
C ILE A 225 8.42 -31.77 -3.84
N ASP A 226 8.52 -32.83 -4.64
CA ASP A 226 8.69 -34.19 -4.14
C ASP A 226 10.07 -34.40 -3.52
N GLY A 227 10.08 -34.76 -2.24
CA GLY A 227 11.31 -35.00 -1.46
C GLY A 227 11.94 -33.77 -0.80
N PHE A 228 11.63 -32.52 -1.19
CA PHE A 228 12.17 -31.31 -0.59
C PHE A 228 11.18 -30.54 0.28
N VAL A 229 9.88 -30.61 -0.04
CA VAL A 229 8.81 -29.91 0.69
C VAL A 229 7.96 -30.91 1.49
N SER A 230 7.75 -32.13 1.00
CA SER A 230 7.02 -33.19 1.69
C SER A 230 7.67 -34.55 1.51
N SER A 231 7.89 -35.27 2.63
CA SER A 231 8.39 -36.65 2.62
C SER A 231 7.34 -37.71 2.27
N LYS A 232 6.08 -37.32 1.99
CA LYS A 232 4.94 -38.25 1.84
C LYS A 232 4.33 -38.29 0.45
N GLY A 233 4.87 -37.57 -0.57
CA GLY A 233 4.42 -37.65 -1.97
C GLY A 233 2.96 -37.30 -2.21
N LYS A 234 2.35 -36.42 -1.38
CA LYS A 234 0.92 -36.09 -1.43
C LYS A 234 0.60 -34.81 -2.21
N HIS A 235 1.61 -34.11 -2.76
CA HIS A 235 1.38 -32.85 -3.44
C HIS A 235 1.48 -33.02 -4.95
N ARG A 236 0.51 -32.45 -5.67
CA ARG A 236 0.59 -32.25 -7.11
C ARG A 236 1.71 -31.26 -7.40
N GLU A 237 2.57 -31.56 -8.38
CA GLU A 237 3.52 -30.59 -8.87
C GLU A 237 2.79 -29.42 -9.54
N PHE A 238 3.35 -28.21 -9.40
CA PHE A 238 2.82 -27.03 -10.08
C PHE A 238 2.81 -27.23 -11.58
N VAL A 239 1.72 -26.87 -12.25
CA VAL A 239 1.67 -26.78 -13.70
C VAL A 239 2.67 -25.70 -14.13
N GLY A 240 3.65 -26.06 -14.96
CA GLY A 240 4.78 -25.17 -15.27
C GLY A 240 5.85 -25.12 -14.17
N GLY A 241 5.76 -26.02 -13.16
CA GLY A 241 6.77 -26.16 -12.11
C GLY A 241 8.12 -26.54 -12.68
N THR A 242 9.17 -26.15 -11.98
CA THR A 242 10.56 -26.26 -12.39
C THR A 242 11.19 -27.57 -11.96
N SER A 243 10.38 -28.52 -11.47
CA SER A 243 10.82 -29.88 -11.19
C SER A 243 11.40 -30.53 -12.44
N GLY A 244 12.71 -30.81 -12.39
CA GLY A 244 13.44 -31.38 -13.52
C GLY A 244 13.97 -30.37 -14.54
N MET A 245 13.73 -29.07 -14.40
CA MET A 245 14.38 -28.05 -15.23
C MET A 245 15.88 -27.96 -14.92
N SER A 246 16.67 -27.83 -15.97
CA SER A 246 18.08 -27.47 -15.87
C SER A 246 18.26 -26.02 -15.45
N ASP A 247 19.42 -25.64 -14.91
CA ASP A 247 19.76 -24.25 -14.56
C ASP A 247 19.57 -23.30 -15.76
N ALA A 248 19.82 -23.77 -16.98
CA ALA A 248 19.62 -23.01 -18.21
C ALA A 248 18.13 -22.72 -18.49
N GLU A 249 17.26 -23.69 -18.29
CA GLU A 249 15.80 -23.52 -18.45
C GLU A 249 15.23 -22.59 -17.37
N VAL A 250 15.70 -22.69 -16.15
CA VAL A 250 15.34 -21.75 -15.06
C VAL A 250 15.79 -20.33 -15.40
N ALA A 251 16.99 -20.15 -15.97
CA ALA A 251 17.47 -18.83 -16.39
C ALA A 251 16.62 -18.24 -17.53
N VAL A 252 16.16 -19.07 -18.48
CA VAL A 252 15.23 -18.66 -19.56
C VAL A 252 13.88 -18.25 -18.97
N LEU A 253 13.33 -19.02 -18.04
CA LEU A 253 12.08 -18.65 -17.35
C LEU A 253 12.17 -17.29 -16.70
N PHE A 254 13.28 -17.02 -15.97
CA PHE A 254 13.49 -15.73 -15.32
C PHE A 254 13.66 -14.59 -16.31
N ASP A 255 14.31 -14.81 -17.43
CA ASP A 255 14.44 -13.81 -18.49
C ASP A 255 13.08 -13.49 -19.14
N ASP A 256 12.30 -14.51 -19.47
CA ASP A 256 11.02 -14.37 -20.16
C ASP A 256 10.00 -13.58 -19.34
N PHE A 257 9.77 -13.94 -18.07
CA PHE A 257 8.78 -13.20 -17.26
C PHE A 257 9.24 -11.78 -16.91
N ASN A 258 10.53 -11.57 -16.62
CA ASN A 258 11.09 -10.24 -16.38
C ASN A 258 10.97 -9.35 -17.61
N LYS A 259 11.25 -9.88 -18.79
CA LYS A 259 11.05 -9.21 -20.05
C LYS A 259 9.58 -8.87 -20.32
N GLY A 260 8.69 -9.83 -20.04
CA GLY A 260 7.24 -9.68 -20.26
C GLY A 260 6.64 -8.57 -19.41
N MET A 261 6.97 -8.51 -18.11
CA MET A 261 6.40 -7.50 -17.20
C MET A 261 7.04 -6.11 -17.29
N ALA A 262 8.32 -6.00 -17.69
CA ALA A 262 9.04 -4.74 -17.68
C ALA A 262 8.35 -3.58 -18.41
N PRO A 263 7.69 -3.77 -19.59
CA PRO A 263 6.96 -2.70 -20.27
C PRO A 263 5.78 -2.15 -19.47
N PHE A 264 5.25 -2.90 -18.51
CA PHE A 264 4.07 -2.53 -17.72
C PHE A 264 4.42 -1.91 -16.37
N LEU A 265 5.69 -1.68 -16.09
CA LEU A 265 6.14 -1.02 -14.86
C LEU A 265 6.15 0.50 -15.03
N ALA A 266 5.71 1.19 -13.99
CA ALA A 266 5.78 2.65 -13.94
C ALA A 266 7.23 3.13 -13.71
N PRO A 267 7.62 4.32 -14.20
CA PRO A 267 8.90 4.92 -13.85
C PRO A 267 9.06 5.06 -12.33
N GLY A 268 10.16 4.56 -11.77
CA GLY A 268 10.43 4.56 -10.34
C GLY A 268 9.67 3.50 -9.55
N ALA A 269 9.01 2.54 -10.21
CA ALA A 269 8.44 1.36 -9.57
C ALA A 269 9.52 0.54 -8.85
N VAL A 270 9.09 -0.27 -7.89
CA VAL A 270 9.93 -1.22 -7.17
C VAL A 270 9.53 -2.64 -7.57
N VAL A 271 10.52 -3.48 -7.84
CA VAL A 271 10.31 -4.92 -8.11
C VAL A 271 10.97 -5.69 -6.99
N GLU A 272 10.19 -6.51 -6.29
CA GLU A 272 10.63 -7.41 -5.24
C GLU A 272 10.40 -8.85 -5.67
N GLU A 273 11.49 -9.58 -5.84
CA GLU A 273 11.50 -10.95 -6.29
C GLU A 273 12.05 -11.86 -5.19
N VAL A 274 11.23 -12.78 -4.71
CA VAL A 274 11.62 -13.77 -3.72
C VAL A 274 12.41 -14.89 -4.39
N ILE A 275 13.48 -15.36 -3.78
CA ILE A 275 14.34 -16.39 -4.36
C ILE A 275 15.08 -17.22 -3.30
N ASP A 276 15.32 -18.48 -3.62
CA ASP A 276 16.28 -19.33 -2.91
C ASP A 276 17.71 -19.04 -3.39
N TYR A 277 18.69 -19.22 -2.49
CA TYR A 277 20.10 -18.93 -2.78
C TYR A 277 20.65 -19.67 -4.01
N ARG A 278 20.11 -20.85 -4.35
CA ARG A 278 20.58 -21.68 -5.47
C ARG A 278 20.32 -21.02 -6.83
N SER A 279 19.18 -20.38 -6.98
CA SER A 279 18.78 -19.71 -8.23
C SER A 279 19.03 -18.20 -8.22
N LEU A 280 19.62 -17.65 -7.13
CA LEU A 280 19.91 -16.24 -6.94
C LEU A 280 20.66 -15.61 -8.11
N HIS A 281 21.72 -16.29 -8.61
CA HIS A 281 22.55 -15.74 -9.69
C HIS A 281 21.76 -15.56 -10.99
N ALA A 282 20.94 -16.55 -11.35
CA ALA A 282 20.15 -16.50 -12.57
C ALA A 282 19.10 -15.36 -12.51
N LEU A 283 18.44 -15.18 -11.37
CA LEU A 283 17.44 -14.10 -11.20
C LEU A 283 18.11 -12.71 -11.15
N LEU A 284 19.27 -12.58 -10.50
CA LEU A 284 20.07 -11.34 -10.52
C LEU A 284 20.47 -10.94 -11.95
N ASP A 285 20.90 -11.90 -12.74
CA ASP A 285 21.31 -11.67 -14.13
C ASP A 285 20.10 -11.22 -14.98
N ALA A 286 18.96 -11.92 -14.88
CA ALA A 286 17.73 -11.56 -15.56
C ALA A 286 17.23 -10.16 -15.14
N GLY A 287 17.05 -9.89 -13.85
CA GLY A 287 16.55 -8.60 -13.37
C GLY A 287 17.45 -7.42 -13.77
N SER A 288 18.76 -7.61 -13.82
CA SER A 288 19.72 -6.58 -14.21
C SER A 288 19.54 -6.09 -15.65
N ARG A 289 18.97 -6.90 -16.55
CA ARG A 289 18.74 -6.56 -17.96
C ARG A 289 17.55 -5.62 -18.13
N TYR A 290 16.49 -5.80 -17.36
CA TYR A 290 15.19 -5.16 -17.59
C TYR A 290 14.88 -4.03 -16.61
N PHE A 291 15.34 -4.15 -15.36
CA PHE A 291 15.06 -3.14 -14.33
C PHE A 291 16.13 -2.04 -14.31
N GLY A 292 16.35 -1.37 -13.26
CA GLY A 292 17.36 -0.34 -13.18
C GLY A 292 18.49 -0.75 -12.26
N LYS A 293 18.37 -0.29 -11.01
CA LYS A 293 19.37 -0.52 -9.97
C LYS A 293 18.82 -1.51 -8.95
N LEU A 294 19.58 -2.55 -8.63
CA LEU A 294 19.38 -3.30 -7.39
C LEU A 294 19.68 -2.35 -6.23
N ILE A 295 18.66 -2.01 -5.45
CA ILE A 295 18.78 -1.02 -4.37
C ILE A 295 18.98 -1.67 -3.02
N ASN A 296 18.51 -2.91 -2.84
CA ASN A 296 18.72 -3.68 -1.63
C ASN A 296 18.58 -5.18 -1.89
N LEU A 297 19.00 -5.96 -0.91
CA LEU A 297 18.71 -7.38 -0.73
C LEU A 297 18.10 -7.50 0.66
N ALA A 298 16.84 -7.92 0.76
CA ALA A 298 16.23 -8.27 2.02
C ALA A 298 16.28 -9.79 2.26
N VAL A 299 16.22 -10.17 3.52
CA VAL A 299 16.22 -11.57 3.95
C VAL A 299 14.96 -11.81 4.78
N TRP A 300 14.08 -12.67 4.30
CA TRP A 300 13.00 -13.18 5.13
C TRP A 300 13.53 -14.30 6.02
N ALA A 301 13.58 -14.04 7.31
CA ALA A 301 13.93 -15.01 8.34
C ALA A 301 12.66 -15.67 8.89
N LYS A 302 12.54 -16.98 8.66
CA LYS A 302 11.43 -17.80 9.14
C LYS A 302 11.62 -18.13 10.62
N ASP A 303 10.53 -18.32 11.33
CA ASP A 303 10.53 -18.75 12.75
C ASP A 303 11.10 -20.17 12.95
N ARG A 304 10.94 -21.05 11.94
CA ARG A 304 11.42 -22.43 11.96
C ARG A 304 12.23 -22.76 10.72
N PRO A 305 13.32 -23.53 10.86
CA PRO A 305 14.08 -23.98 9.72
C PRO A 305 13.34 -25.10 8.95
N GLY A 306 13.33 -25.01 7.63
CA GLY A 306 12.88 -26.08 6.74
C GLY A 306 13.86 -27.26 6.69
N GLN A 307 13.72 -28.10 5.68
CA GLN A 307 14.65 -29.23 5.44
C GLN A 307 15.97 -28.74 4.85
N GLY A 308 17.01 -29.54 4.95
CA GLY A 308 18.32 -29.25 4.36
C GLY A 308 19.32 -30.37 4.65
N ALA A 309 20.19 -30.66 3.65
CA ALA A 309 21.18 -31.74 3.75
C ALA A 309 22.41 -31.40 4.60
N PHE A 310 22.84 -30.12 4.57
CA PHE A 310 24.00 -29.64 5.35
C PHE A 310 23.59 -28.63 6.39
N LEU A 311 23.00 -27.50 5.97
CA LEU A 311 22.35 -26.54 6.85
C LEU A 311 20.86 -26.50 6.53
N ARG A 312 20.02 -26.45 7.56
CA ARG A 312 18.58 -26.30 7.39
C ARG A 312 18.27 -24.90 6.90
N SER A 313 17.49 -24.79 5.81
CA SER A 313 17.11 -23.49 5.24
C SER A 313 16.09 -22.78 6.14
N GLN A 314 16.45 -21.60 6.64
CA GLN A 314 15.58 -20.76 7.49
C GLN A 314 15.36 -19.38 6.89
N ILE A 315 15.89 -19.15 5.70
CA ILE A 315 15.77 -17.84 5.03
C ILE A 315 15.33 -18.00 3.59
N GLU A 316 14.68 -16.96 3.08
CA GLU A 316 14.55 -16.68 1.65
C GLU A 316 15.08 -15.28 1.37
N LEU A 317 15.60 -15.07 0.17
CA LEU A 317 16.17 -13.81 -0.27
C LEU A 317 15.14 -13.03 -1.06
N ILE A 318 15.17 -11.71 -0.97
CA ILE A 318 14.26 -10.82 -1.71
C ILE A 318 15.11 -9.77 -2.41
N LEU A 319 15.19 -9.87 -3.74
CA LEU A 319 15.87 -8.89 -4.58
C LEU A 319 14.98 -7.65 -4.73
N ILE A 320 15.50 -6.48 -4.39
CA ILE A 320 14.75 -5.22 -4.43
C ILE A 320 15.35 -4.33 -5.51
N TRP A 321 14.64 -4.20 -6.63
CA TRP A 321 15.04 -3.39 -7.77
C TRP A 321 14.27 -2.08 -7.84
N LYS A 322 14.91 -1.05 -8.34
CA LYS A 322 14.27 0.20 -8.71
C LYS A 322 14.24 0.37 -10.21
N VAL A 323 13.06 0.51 -10.79
CA VAL A 323 12.86 0.79 -12.22
C VAL A 323 13.34 2.20 -12.56
N LYS A 324 13.99 2.35 -13.72
CA LYS A 324 14.52 3.64 -14.23
C LYS A 324 13.39 4.65 -14.46
N GLY A 325 13.72 5.93 -14.54
CA GLY A 325 12.85 7.00 -15.04
C GLY A 325 12.32 7.96 -13.97
N ALA A 326 12.19 7.56 -12.70
CA ALA A 326 11.74 8.45 -11.62
C ALA A 326 12.38 8.10 -10.27
N LYS A 327 12.16 8.94 -9.26
CA LYS A 327 12.45 8.58 -7.87
C LYS A 327 11.45 7.50 -7.42
N LEU A 328 11.93 6.55 -6.63
CA LEU A 328 11.04 5.62 -5.93
C LEU A 328 10.24 6.38 -4.86
N ARG A 329 9.05 5.90 -4.55
CA ARG A 329 8.33 6.28 -3.33
C ARG A 329 9.01 5.56 -2.16
N ASN A 330 9.30 6.27 -1.09
CA ASN A 330 9.88 5.73 0.13
C ASN A 330 9.01 6.16 1.31
N ASN A 331 8.17 5.26 1.81
CA ASN A 331 7.29 5.49 2.95
C ASN A 331 7.95 5.08 4.28
N VAL A 332 9.16 4.51 4.25
CA VAL A 332 9.89 4.10 5.45
C VAL A 332 10.62 5.30 6.06
N GLU A 333 11.30 6.11 5.24
CA GLU A 333 12.04 7.32 5.64
C GLU A 333 12.79 7.21 6.98
N LEU A 334 13.41 6.05 7.24
CA LEU A 334 14.14 5.74 8.48
C LEU A 334 13.30 5.92 9.77
N GLY A 335 12.01 5.65 9.70
CA GLY A 335 11.10 5.70 10.84
C GLY A 335 10.44 7.06 11.10
N ARG A 336 10.63 8.04 10.21
CA ARG A 336 10.06 9.39 10.36
C ARG A 336 8.55 9.40 10.57
N HIS A 337 7.83 8.46 9.94
CA HIS A 337 6.37 8.32 10.01
C HIS A 337 5.95 7.06 10.77
N GLY A 338 6.72 6.63 11.76
CA GLY A 338 6.41 5.45 12.58
C GLY A 338 6.78 4.10 11.95
N ARG A 339 7.20 4.06 10.67
CA ARG A 339 7.65 2.84 9.99
C ARG A 339 9.17 2.76 9.94
N SER A 340 9.76 1.96 10.82
CA SER A 340 11.20 1.66 10.79
C SER A 340 11.40 0.21 10.36
N ARG A 341 12.05 -0.01 9.22
CA ARG A 341 12.30 -1.33 8.67
C ARG A 341 13.77 -1.51 8.34
N SER A 342 14.29 -2.70 8.65
CA SER A 342 15.59 -3.17 8.19
C SER A 342 15.41 -4.12 7.00
N ASN A 343 16.49 -4.55 6.39
CA ASN A 343 16.46 -5.59 5.37
C ASN A 343 16.47 -7.03 5.95
N LEU A 344 16.35 -7.18 7.26
CA LEU A 344 16.04 -8.45 7.91
C LEU A 344 14.56 -8.48 8.28
N TRP A 345 13.79 -9.32 7.60
CA TRP A 345 12.35 -9.44 7.74
C TRP A 345 12.01 -10.70 8.53
N SER A 346 11.56 -10.56 9.76
CA SER A 346 11.20 -11.68 10.65
C SER A 346 9.68 -11.86 10.63
N TYR A 347 9.22 -12.85 9.89
CA TYR A 347 7.81 -13.26 9.84
C TYR A 347 7.71 -14.76 10.02
N PRO A 348 6.70 -15.26 10.77
CA PRO A 348 6.48 -16.70 10.88
C PRO A 348 6.22 -17.28 9.50
N SER A 349 6.65 -18.51 9.29
CA SER A 349 6.20 -19.30 8.14
C SER A 349 4.71 -19.58 8.29
N GLY A 350 3.93 -19.56 7.19
CA GLY A 350 2.47 -19.72 7.21
C GLY A 350 1.92 -21.00 7.88
N LEU A 351 2.79 -21.80 8.48
CA LEU A 351 2.51 -23.05 9.18
C LEU A 351 2.13 -22.88 10.67
N THR A 352 2.09 -21.66 11.21
CA THR A 352 1.95 -21.44 12.66
C THR A 352 0.54 -21.07 13.12
N SER A 353 -0.45 -20.94 12.23
CA SER A 353 -1.79 -20.46 12.58
C SER A 353 -2.70 -21.49 13.27
N SER A 354 -2.31 -22.73 13.45
CA SER A 354 -3.14 -23.72 14.13
C SER A 354 -2.53 -24.23 15.44
N LYS A 355 -2.76 -23.53 16.52
CA LYS A 355 -2.63 -24.10 17.87
C LYS A 355 -3.79 -25.09 18.06
N GLY A 356 -3.55 -26.37 17.78
CA GLY A 356 -4.49 -27.41 18.21
C GLY A 356 -4.73 -28.62 17.31
N SER A 357 -4.05 -28.79 16.20
CA SER A 357 -4.10 -30.03 15.41
C SER A 357 -2.77 -30.77 15.43
N ASP A 358 -2.85 -32.10 15.52
CA ASP A 358 -1.69 -33.00 15.42
C ASP A 358 -0.81 -32.59 14.20
N GLU A 359 0.49 -32.46 14.43
CA GLU A 359 1.52 -31.88 13.55
C GLU A 359 1.63 -32.51 12.14
N GLY A 360 0.68 -33.32 11.71
CA GLY A 360 0.73 -34.15 10.52
C GLY A 360 -0.06 -33.68 9.30
N ASP A 361 -1.15 -32.94 9.46
CA ASP A 361 -2.14 -32.82 8.36
C ASP A 361 -2.20 -31.45 7.63
N ILE A 362 -1.64 -30.37 8.17
CA ILE A 362 -1.74 -29.03 7.56
C ILE A 362 -0.65 -28.77 6.51
N LEU A 363 0.43 -29.53 6.50
CA LEU A 363 1.48 -29.53 5.48
C LEU A 363 1.02 -30.20 4.16
N ALA A 364 -0.18 -30.72 4.14
CA ALA A 364 -0.60 -31.64 3.07
C ALA A 364 -1.04 -30.96 1.78
N GLU A 365 -1.39 -29.67 1.77
CA GLU A 365 -2.15 -29.10 0.65
C GLU A 365 -1.55 -27.85 -0.03
N HIS A 366 -0.62 -27.14 0.62
CA HIS A 366 0.09 -26.02 -0.01
C HIS A 366 1.58 -26.01 0.33
N PRO A 367 2.46 -26.00 -0.66
CA PRO A 367 3.89 -26.12 -0.40
C PRO A 367 4.56 -24.90 0.25
N THR A 368 3.93 -23.78 0.49
CA THR A 368 4.44 -22.64 1.34
C THR A 368 3.77 -21.32 0.96
N PRO A 369 2.56 -21.00 1.43
CA PRO A 369 2.02 -19.66 1.24
C PRO A 369 2.92 -18.64 1.95
N LYS A 370 3.22 -17.52 1.30
CA LYS A 370 3.91 -16.39 1.95
C LYS A 370 2.96 -15.79 3.00
N PRO A 371 3.46 -15.31 4.14
CA PRO A 371 2.63 -14.58 5.11
C PRO A 371 2.01 -13.32 4.47
N VAL A 372 0.72 -13.13 4.60
CA VAL A 372 0.01 -11.95 4.09
C VAL A 372 0.62 -10.67 4.66
N ARG A 373 0.99 -10.69 5.95
CA ARG A 373 1.60 -9.54 6.62
C ARG A 373 2.97 -9.16 6.03
N LEU A 374 3.79 -10.13 5.64
CA LEU A 374 5.09 -9.87 5.00
C LEU A 374 4.88 -9.07 3.70
N VAL A 375 3.94 -9.54 2.87
CA VAL A 375 3.63 -8.89 1.58
C VAL A 375 2.99 -7.52 1.83
N ALA A 376 2.02 -7.41 2.73
CA ALA A 376 1.37 -6.15 3.07
C ALA A 376 2.39 -5.08 3.52
N ASP A 377 3.32 -5.44 4.40
CA ASP A 377 4.39 -4.54 4.84
C ASP A 377 5.32 -4.11 3.70
N ALA A 378 5.65 -5.01 2.78
CA ALA A 378 6.42 -4.70 1.58
C ALA A 378 5.69 -3.69 0.67
N LEU A 379 4.37 -3.90 0.46
CA LEU A 379 3.54 -2.98 -0.32
C LEU A 379 3.48 -1.59 0.31
N LEU A 380 3.31 -1.51 1.62
CA LEU A 380 3.27 -0.25 2.37
C LEU A 380 4.57 0.56 2.27
N ASP A 381 5.72 -0.11 2.11
CA ASP A 381 7.03 0.56 2.05
C ASP A 381 7.18 1.46 0.83
N VAL A 382 6.55 1.14 -0.31
CA VAL A 382 6.85 1.77 -1.61
C VAL A 382 5.63 2.16 -2.45
N THR A 383 4.41 1.90 -1.98
CA THR A 383 3.17 2.21 -2.69
C THR A 383 2.25 3.13 -1.88
N LYS A 384 1.21 3.64 -2.50
CA LYS A 384 0.08 4.31 -1.85
C LYS A 384 -1.23 3.57 -2.16
N ARG A 385 -2.30 3.91 -1.45
CA ARG A 385 -3.65 3.42 -1.72
C ARG A 385 -4.03 3.66 -3.18
N GLY A 386 -4.67 2.67 -3.81
CA GLY A 386 -5.03 2.71 -5.24
C GLY A 386 -3.88 2.44 -6.23
N ASP A 387 -2.62 2.33 -5.78
CA ASP A 387 -1.52 1.92 -6.67
C ASP A 387 -1.70 0.44 -7.10
N VAL A 388 -1.38 0.16 -8.37
CA VAL A 388 -1.42 -1.21 -8.91
C VAL A 388 -0.14 -1.95 -8.52
N VAL A 389 -0.34 -3.14 -7.96
CA VAL A 389 0.69 -4.15 -7.65
C VAL A 389 0.54 -5.29 -8.64
N LEU A 390 1.62 -5.73 -9.26
CA LEU A 390 1.65 -6.86 -10.18
C LEU A 390 2.30 -8.07 -9.50
N ASP A 391 1.67 -9.23 -9.61
CA ASP A 391 2.27 -10.51 -9.24
C ASP A 391 2.10 -11.55 -10.36
N PRO A 392 3.16 -11.85 -11.12
CA PRO A 392 3.13 -12.83 -12.19
C PRO A 392 2.96 -14.29 -11.74
N PHE A 393 3.13 -14.59 -10.45
CA PHE A 393 3.06 -15.94 -9.89
C PHE A 393 2.25 -15.95 -8.61
N LEU A 394 0.92 -15.72 -8.75
CA LEU A 394 0.05 -15.39 -7.61
C LEU A 394 -0.15 -16.56 -6.64
N GLY A 395 0.04 -17.81 -7.10
CA GLY A 395 0.00 -19.04 -6.29
C GLY A 395 -1.28 -19.19 -5.48
N SER A 396 -1.21 -19.03 -4.16
CA SER A 396 -2.39 -19.09 -3.27
C SER A 396 -3.14 -17.76 -3.10
N GLY A 397 -2.76 -16.69 -3.83
CA GLY A 397 -3.43 -15.39 -3.76
C GLY A 397 -2.99 -14.49 -2.61
N THR A 398 -1.85 -14.75 -2.01
CA THR A 398 -1.36 -13.96 -0.87
C THR A 398 -1.20 -12.48 -1.20
N THR A 399 -0.60 -12.17 -2.36
CA THR A 399 -0.40 -10.77 -2.80
C THR A 399 -1.73 -10.07 -3.06
N LEU A 400 -2.74 -10.78 -3.60
CA LEU A 400 -4.08 -10.24 -3.80
C LEU A 400 -4.74 -9.81 -2.49
N ILE A 401 -4.72 -10.70 -1.49
CA ILE A 401 -5.28 -10.42 -0.16
C ILE A 401 -4.50 -9.31 0.54
N ALA A 402 -3.16 -9.34 0.47
CA ALA A 402 -2.32 -8.30 1.05
C ALA A 402 -2.61 -6.92 0.44
N ALA A 403 -2.74 -6.84 -0.89
CA ALA A 403 -3.05 -5.60 -1.59
C ALA A 403 -4.42 -5.04 -1.19
N GLU A 404 -5.47 -5.86 -1.21
CA GLU A 404 -6.81 -5.45 -0.79
C GLU A 404 -6.81 -4.96 0.67
N LYS A 405 -6.18 -5.71 1.58
CA LYS A 405 -6.08 -5.36 3.01
C LYS A 405 -5.48 -3.98 3.26
N VAL A 406 -4.54 -3.56 2.43
CA VAL A 406 -3.87 -2.26 2.58
C VAL A 406 -4.37 -1.22 1.56
N GLY A 407 -5.46 -1.49 0.85
CA GLY A 407 -6.10 -0.56 -0.10
C GLY A 407 -5.30 -0.36 -1.39
N ARG A 408 -4.50 -1.33 -1.79
CA ARG A 408 -3.83 -1.39 -3.09
C ARG A 408 -4.64 -2.28 -4.03
N ILE A 409 -4.31 -2.26 -5.32
CA ILE A 409 -5.00 -3.03 -6.34
C ILE A 409 -4.03 -4.09 -6.87
N CYS A 410 -4.41 -5.36 -6.80
CA CYS A 410 -3.58 -6.46 -7.30
C CYS A 410 -4.00 -6.86 -8.71
N TYR A 411 -3.03 -6.94 -9.63
CA TYR A 411 -3.17 -7.59 -10.93
C TYR A 411 -2.26 -8.81 -10.93
N GLY A 412 -2.84 -10.00 -10.95
CA GLY A 412 -2.13 -11.27 -10.79
C GLY A 412 -2.29 -12.22 -11.96
N LEU A 413 -1.24 -12.99 -12.21
CA LEU A 413 -1.25 -14.14 -13.11
C LEU A 413 -1.14 -15.42 -12.30
N GLU A 414 -1.85 -16.44 -12.75
CA GLU A 414 -1.70 -17.81 -12.28
C GLU A 414 -1.91 -18.76 -13.47
N LEU A 415 -1.01 -19.70 -13.64
CA LEU A 415 -1.03 -20.60 -14.79
C LEU A 415 -2.02 -21.76 -14.61
N ASP A 416 -2.12 -22.29 -13.39
CA ASP A 416 -2.98 -23.45 -13.10
C ASP A 416 -4.42 -23.02 -12.84
N PRO A 417 -5.40 -23.42 -13.67
CA PRO A 417 -6.81 -23.12 -13.47
C PRO A 417 -7.35 -23.52 -12.09
N LEU A 418 -6.85 -24.60 -11.49
CA LEU A 418 -7.27 -25.03 -10.15
C LEU A 418 -6.80 -24.04 -9.06
N TYR A 419 -5.60 -23.47 -9.23
CA TYR A 419 -5.10 -22.42 -8.33
C TYR A 419 -5.81 -21.10 -8.56
N VAL A 420 -6.20 -20.77 -9.80
CA VAL A 420 -7.07 -19.61 -10.10
C VAL A 420 -8.38 -19.73 -9.31
N ASP A 421 -9.02 -20.90 -9.35
CA ASP A 421 -10.27 -21.17 -8.60
C ASP A 421 -10.07 -21.07 -7.09
N LEU A 422 -8.95 -21.61 -6.59
CA LEU A 422 -8.58 -21.50 -5.17
C LEU A 422 -8.42 -20.06 -4.74
N ILE A 423 -7.72 -19.24 -5.52
CA ILE A 423 -7.54 -17.79 -5.26
C ILE A 423 -8.89 -17.10 -5.18
N ILE A 424 -9.79 -17.37 -6.14
CA ILE A 424 -11.13 -16.79 -6.19
C ILE A 424 -11.91 -17.14 -4.94
N ARG A 425 -12.00 -18.44 -4.59
CA ARG A 425 -12.73 -18.89 -3.40
C ARG A 425 -12.16 -18.28 -2.11
N ARG A 426 -10.83 -18.26 -1.97
CA ARG A 426 -10.15 -17.66 -0.83
C ARG A 426 -10.48 -16.17 -0.69
N PHE A 427 -10.44 -15.43 -1.78
CA PHE A 427 -10.73 -14.01 -1.80
C PHE A 427 -12.21 -13.73 -1.51
N GLN A 428 -13.14 -14.46 -2.16
CA GLN A 428 -14.58 -14.31 -1.93
C GLN A 428 -14.96 -14.60 -0.46
N ALA A 429 -14.41 -15.68 0.10
CA ALA A 429 -14.68 -16.07 1.49
C ALA A 429 -14.21 -15.01 2.49
N TRP A 430 -13.08 -14.37 2.22
CA TRP A 430 -12.52 -13.36 3.10
C TRP A 430 -13.14 -11.98 2.90
N SER A 431 -13.26 -11.51 1.66
CA SER A 431 -13.68 -10.15 1.34
C SER A 431 -15.20 -9.97 1.19
N GLY A 432 -15.94 -11.06 0.96
CA GLY A 432 -17.35 -11.03 0.59
C GLY A 432 -17.62 -10.51 -0.83
N VAL A 433 -16.58 -10.24 -1.63
CA VAL A 433 -16.69 -9.71 -3.00
C VAL A 433 -16.73 -10.86 -3.99
N ASN A 434 -17.77 -10.94 -4.81
CA ASN A 434 -17.90 -11.97 -5.84
C ASN A 434 -16.97 -11.72 -7.02
N ALA A 435 -16.35 -12.77 -7.53
CA ALA A 435 -15.55 -12.73 -8.76
C ALA A 435 -16.48 -12.74 -9.99
N VAL A 436 -16.19 -11.84 -10.93
CA VAL A 436 -16.96 -11.65 -12.18
C VAL A 436 -16.05 -11.89 -13.37
N HIS A 437 -16.47 -12.72 -14.32
CA HIS A 437 -15.73 -12.95 -15.55
C HIS A 437 -15.74 -11.69 -16.43
N ALA A 438 -14.58 -11.18 -16.80
CA ALA A 438 -14.43 -9.87 -17.44
C ALA A 438 -15.17 -9.71 -18.77
N ILE A 439 -15.31 -10.79 -19.54
CA ILE A 439 -15.94 -10.78 -20.88
C ILE A 439 -17.43 -11.10 -20.80
N THR A 440 -17.81 -12.16 -20.06
CA THR A 440 -19.19 -12.65 -20.04
C THR A 440 -20.06 -11.97 -18.98
N GLY A 441 -19.45 -11.37 -17.95
CA GLY A 441 -20.16 -10.84 -16.79
C GLY A 441 -20.72 -11.91 -15.85
N GLU A 442 -20.41 -13.19 -16.07
CA GLU A 442 -20.87 -14.32 -15.28
C GLU A 442 -20.16 -14.35 -13.93
N LEU A 443 -20.89 -14.67 -12.85
CA LEU A 443 -20.30 -14.90 -11.55
C LEU A 443 -19.56 -16.24 -11.53
N PHE A 444 -18.45 -16.30 -10.79
CA PHE A 444 -17.68 -17.53 -10.62
C PHE A 444 -18.53 -18.66 -10.03
N ASP A 445 -19.32 -18.36 -8.99
CA ASP A 445 -20.16 -19.36 -8.30
C ASP A 445 -21.28 -19.89 -9.21
N ASP A 446 -21.86 -19.06 -10.09
CA ASP A 446 -22.87 -19.49 -11.06
C ASP A 446 -22.27 -20.46 -12.08
N ARG A 447 -21.06 -20.17 -12.59
CA ARG A 447 -20.33 -21.06 -13.49
C ARG A 447 -19.98 -22.38 -12.79
N ALA A 448 -19.51 -22.33 -11.55
CA ALA A 448 -19.20 -23.52 -10.76
C ALA A 448 -20.45 -24.41 -10.55
N ALA A 449 -21.59 -23.81 -10.19
CA ALA A 449 -22.84 -24.51 -10.01
C ALA A 449 -23.35 -25.15 -11.32
N ALA A 450 -23.23 -24.44 -12.45
CA ALA A 450 -23.60 -24.98 -13.76
C ALA A 450 -22.76 -26.20 -14.13
N MET A 451 -21.44 -26.17 -13.87
CA MET A 451 -20.54 -27.29 -14.12
C MET A 451 -20.87 -28.53 -13.24
N ALA A 452 -21.15 -28.30 -11.95
CA ALA A 452 -21.52 -29.36 -11.01
C ALA A 452 -22.85 -30.02 -11.36
N SER A 453 -23.74 -29.35 -12.10
CA SER A 453 -25.03 -29.88 -12.55
C SER A 453 -24.98 -30.78 -13.79
N ILE A 454 -23.81 -30.83 -14.49
CA ILE A 454 -23.63 -31.73 -15.63
C ILE A 454 -23.38 -33.13 -15.10
N PRO A 455 -24.27 -34.15 -15.41
CA PRO A 455 -24.06 -35.51 -14.93
C PRO A 455 -22.74 -36.09 -15.49
N ALA A 456 -21.90 -36.62 -14.60
CA ALA A 456 -20.74 -37.40 -14.99
C ALA A 456 -21.21 -38.64 -15.77
N GLY A 457 -21.28 -38.59 -17.12
CA GLY A 457 -21.64 -39.74 -17.88
C GLY A 457 -22.35 -39.45 -19.22
N THR A 458 -21.59 -39.10 -20.25
CA THR A 458 -21.80 -39.54 -21.61
C THR A 458 -20.45 -39.64 -22.32
N SER A 459 -19.61 -40.59 -21.85
CA SER A 459 -18.62 -41.16 -22.77
C SER A 459 -19.40 -41.96 -23.78
N ASN A 460 -19.58 -41.42 -25.00
CA ASN A 460 -20.03 -42.20 -26.16
C ASN A 460 -19.04 -43.34 -26.35
N GLY A 461 -19.46 -44.54 -25.91
CA GLY A 461 -18.92 -45.79 -26.37
C GLY A 461 -19.21 -45.89 -27.87
N GLY A 462 -18.22 -45.62 -28.70
CA GLY A 462 -18.22 -46.04 -30.09
C GLY A 462 -18.20 -47.55 -30.12
N GLU A 463 -19.34 -48.14 -30.39
CA GLU A 463 -19.41 -49.55 -30.84
C GLU A 463 -18.55 -49.65 -32.11
N HIS A 464 -17.45 -50.40 -32.01
CA HIS A 464 -16.82 -51.00 -33.15
C HIS A 464 -17.71 -52.20 -33.52
N ASP A 465 -18.52 -52.08 -34.58
CA ASP A 465 -19.03 -53.22 -35.31
C ASP A 465 -17.85 -53.81 -36.12
N ASP A 466 -17.47 -55.00 -35.70
CA ASP A 466 -16.74 -55.95 -36.57
C ASP A 466 -17.68 -56.48 -37.68
N ASP A 467 -17.30 -56.23 -38.95
CA ASP A 467 -17.52 -57.13 -40.08
C ASP A 467 -16.38 -56.96 -41.11
#